data_2b34c2a5ef8f293dc6e115ecaab9e585
#
_entry.id   2b34c2a5ef8f293dc6e115ecaab9e585
#
_cell.length_a   1.000
_cell.length_b   1.000
_cell.length_c   1.000
_cell.angle_alpha   90.00
_cell.angle_beta   90.00
_cell.angle_gamma   90.00
#
_symmetry.space_group_name_H-M   'P 1'
#
loop_
_entity.id
_entity.type
_entity.pdbx_description
1 polymer ?
#
loop_
_entity_poly.entity_id
_entity_poly.type
_entity_poly.pdbx_seq_one_letter_code
_entity_poly.pdbx_strand_id
1 'polypeptide(L)'
;MPHSAKKVYLIHGWAANRHVFDDLIPRLSADWDIRALDLPGHGDAPFAENFNIAAIAEAFAEEIDAPAHILGWSLGGLVALHLAARRPDKVRSLCLTASFARLTADADYPEGLSNPALGKMVGAFRQDYAKHIKQFLQLQLLHTPNATEIIGNILPDLSRHGAPPALQAALDAVNQADARPLLSSIQAPSLLVFGQKDAITPPRMGEYLNRHLTDSELVLMEKAAHAPFLSHADEFAERYRSFVEKVV
;
A
#
# COMPACT_ATOMS: atom_id res chain seq x y z
N MET A 1 5.64 6.48 -33.56
CA MET A 1 4.44 6.69 -32.69
C MET A 1 4.95 7.25 -31.39
N PRO A 2 4.46 8.38 -30.86
CA PRO A 2 4.80 8.76 -29.53
C PRO A 2 4.35 7.61 -28.59
N HIS A 3 5.27 7.07 -27.79
CA HIS A 3 4.91 6.11 -26.76
C HIS A 3 3.93 6.82 -25.81
N SER A 4 2.73 6.29 -25.66
CA SER A 4 1.84 6.82 -24.63
C SER A 4 2.51 6.65 -23.26
N ALA A 5 2.47 7.69 -22.44
CA ALA A 5 3.04 7.65 -21.09
C ALA A 5 2.53 6.43 -20.33
N LYS A 6 3.42 5.73 -19.62
CA LYS A 6 3.01 4.61 -18.76
C LYS A 6 2.15 5.16 -17.63
N LYS A 7 0.96 4.59 -17.45
CA LYS A 7 0.04 4.99 -16.37
C LYS A 7 0.37 4.24 -15.10
N VAL A 8 0.51 4.96 -14.01
CA VAL A 8 0.85 4.43 -12.70
C VAL A 8 -0.11 4.98 -11.66
N TYR A 9 -0.75 4.09 -10.90
CA TYR A 9 -1.60 4.48 -9.78
C TYR A 9 -0.99 3.99 -8.46
N LEU A 10 -0.97 4.89 -7.47
CA LEU A 10 -0.41 4.64 -6.14
C LEU A 10 -1.54 4.66 -5.12
N ILE A 11 -1.66 3.61 -4.29
CA ILE A 11 -2.72 3.45 -3.29
C ILE A 11 -2.07 3.31 -1.91
N HIS A 12 -2.38 4.26 -1.01
CA HIS A 12 -1.79 4.35 0.33
C HIS A 12 -2.35 3.33 1.33
N GLY A 13 -1.70 3.24 2.50
CA GLY A 13 -2.10 2.38 3.60
C GLY A 13 -3.09 3.02 4.58
N TRP A 14 -3.53 2.23 5.58
CA TRP A 14 -4.42 2.67 6.65
C TRP A 14 -3.86 3.88 7.41
N ALA A 15 -4.74 4.80 7.77
CA ALA A 15 -4.44 6.04 8.49
C ALA A 15 -3.51 7.03 7.75
N ALA A 16 -3.18 6.80 6.49
CA ALA A 16 -2.40 7.73 5.66
C ALA A 16 -3.28 8.43 4.62
N ASN A 17 -2.69 9.13 3.67
CA ASN A 17 -3.31 9.66 2.47
C ASN A 17 -2.30 9.66 1.31
N ARG A 18 -2.71 10.13 0.12
CA ARG A 18 -1.88 10.12 -1.09
C ARG A 18 -0.53 10.84 -0.94
N HIS A 19 -0.43 11.84 -0.05
CA HIS A 19 0.79 12.62 0.17
C HIS A 19 1.95 11.82 0.75
N VAL A 20 1.70 10.60 1.23
CA VAL A 20 2.78 9.68 1.63
C VAL A 20 3.72 9.33 0.46
N PHE A 21 3.29 9.54 -0.78
CA PHE A 21 4.06 9.26 -2.00
C PHE A 21 4.75 10.50 -2.60
N ASP A 22 4.59 11.68 -2.02
CA ASP A 22 5.12 12.93 -2.59
C ASP A 22 6.64 12.92 -2.75
N ASP A 23 7.38 12.22 -1.87
CA ASP A 23 8.82 12.05 -1.99
C ASP A 23 9.22 10.93 -3.00
N LEU A 24 8.37 9.94 -3.22
CA LEU A 24 8.61 8.86 -4.17
C LEU A 24 8.38 9.31 -5.62
N ILE A 25 7.31 10.03 -5.90
CA ILE A 25 6.89 10.40 -7.27
C ILE A 25 8.01 11.06 -8.07
N PRO A 26 8.76 12.06 -7.54
CA PRO A 26 9.86 12.70 -8.28
C PRO A 26 11.04 11.76 -8.61
N ARG A 27 11.15 10.63 -7.90
CA ARG A 27 12.20 9.63 -8.10
C ARG A 27 11.84 8.60 -9.18
N LEU A 28 10.58 8.58 -9.60
CA LEU A 28 10.10 7.75 -10.70
C LEU A 28 10.38 8.44 -12.05
N SER A 29 9.92 7.89 -13.15
CA SER A 29 10.15 8.47 -14.47
C SER A 29 9.26 9.68 -14.71
N ALA A 30 9.85 10.79 -15.20
CA ALA A 30 9.11 11.98 -15.59
C ALA A 30 8.17 11.75 -16.80
N ASP A 31 8.41 10.68 -17.58
CA ASP A 31 7.59 10.30 -18.73
C ASP A 31 6.35 9.46 -18.34
N TRP A 32 6.16 9.19 -17.05
CA TRP A 32 5.00 8.42 -16.58
C TRP A 32 3.86 9.35 -16.16
N ASP A 33 2.61 8.94 -16.45
CA ASP A 33 1.39 9.56 -15.90
C ASP A 33 1.11 8.90 -14.54
N ILE A 34 1.53 9.57 -13.45
CA ILE A 34 1.46 9.03 -12.08
C ILE A 34 0.32 9.71 -11.33
N ARG A 35 -0.58 8.90 -10.75
CA ARG A 35 -1.68 9.37 -9.92
C ARG A 35 -1.68 8.64 -8.58
N ALA A 36 -1.59 9.40 -7.50
CA ALA A 36 -1.79 8.89 -6.16
C ALA A 36 -3.26 9.08 -5.74
N LEU A 37 -3.91 7.99 -5.31
CA LEU A 37 -5.33 7.98 -4.95
C LEU A 37 -5.49 7.99 -3.43
N ASP A 38 -6.49 8.75 -2.96
CA ASP A 38 -6.95 8.67 -1.57
C ASP A 38 -8.00 7.57 -1.43
N LEU A 39 -7.82 6.69 -0.44
CA LEU A 39 -8.85 5.74 -0.04
C LEU A 39 -10.08 6.47 0.54
N PRO A 40 -11.30 5.95 0.39
CA PRO A 40 -12.49 6.59 0.93
C PRO A 40 -12.35 6.98 2.40
N GLY A 41 -12.70 8.21 2.71
CA GLY A 41 -12.59 8.78 4.04
C GLY A 41 -11.16 9.03 4.54
N HIS A 42 -10.18 9.05 3.64
CA HIS A 42 -8.80 9.47 3.89
C HIS A 42 -8.46 10.64 2.97
N GLY A 43 -7.58 11.54 3.42
CA GLY A 43 -7.18 12.72 2.64
C GLY A 43 -8.38 13.55 2.18
N ASP A 44 -8.47 13.79 0.87
CA ASP A 44 -9.55 14.56 0.25
C ASP A 44 -10.74 13.68 -0.19
N ALA A 45 -10.64 12.34 -0.08
CA ALA A 45 -11.69 11.45 -0.55
C ALA A 45 -12.89 11.43 0.41
N PRO A 46 -14.15 11.57 -0.09
CA PRO A 46 -15.34 11.50 0.75
C PRO A 46 -15.51 10.10 1.36
N PHE A 47 -16.26 10.03 2.46
CA PHE A 47 -16.58 8.77 3.13
C PHE A 47 -18.10 8.56 3.22
N ALA A 48 -18.58 7.47 2.64
CA ALA A 48 -19.99 7.09 2.61
C ALA A 48 -20.31 5.95 3.63
N GLU A 49 -19.80 6.09 4.86
CA GLU A 49 -20.06 5.21 6.03
C GLU A 49 -19.74 3.70 5.87
N ASN A 50 -19.46 3.22 4.66
CA ASN A 50 -19.13 1.83 4.40
C ASN A 50 -17.75 1.71 3.73
N PHE A 51 -16.84 0.98 4.36
CA PHE A 51 -15.52 0.68 3.81
C PHE A 51 -15.48 -0.78 3.34
N ASN A 52 -15.68 -0.98 2.04
CA ASN A 52 -15.67 -2.31 1.44
C ASN A 52 -14.53 -2.42 0.42
N ILE A 53 -13.56 -3.30 0.69
CA ILE A 53 -12.34 -3.46 -0.12
C ILE A 53 -12.68 -3.75 -1.59
N ALA A 54 -13.62 -4.66 -1.84
CA ALA A 54 -14.00 -5.04 -3.20
C ALA A 54 -14.70 -3.89 -3.94
N ALA A 55 -15.58 -3.15 -3.27
CA ALA A 55 -16.25 -1.99 -3.85
C ALA A 55 -15.28 -0.85 -4.14
N ILE A 56 -14.27 -0.62 -3.27
CA ILE A 56 -13.22 0.37 -3.50
C ILE A 56 -12.38 -0.02 -4.72
N ALA A 57 -12.03 -1.30 -4.86
CA ALA A 57 -11.30 -1.80 -6.02
C ALA A 57 -12.07 -1.58 -7.33
N GLU A 58 -13.38 -1.82 -7.35
CA GLU A 58 -14.24 -1.54 -8.52
C GLU A 58 -14.31 -0.03 -8.82
N ALA A 59 -14.48 0.83 -7.79
CA ALA A 59 -14.50 2.27 -7.98
C ALA A 59 -13.19 2.78 -8.58
N PHE A 60 -12.04 2.32 -8.08
CA PHE A 60 -10.74 2.68 -8.65
C PHE A 60 -10.55 2.13 -10.07
N ALA A 61 -11.10 0.96 -10.39
CA ALA A 61 -11.08 0.44 -11.76
C ALA A 61 -11.83 1.33 -12.75
N GLU A 62 -12.90 2.01 -12.33
CA GLU A 62 -13.62 2.97 -13.18
C GLU A 62 -12.82 4.26 -13.42
N GLU A 63 -11.91 4.64 -12.51
CA GLU A 63 -11.01 5.79 -12.70
C GLU A 63 -9.84 5.46 -13.64
N ILE A 64 -9.51 4.17 -13.82
CA ILE A 64 -8.43 3.71 -14.69
C ILE A 64 -8.95 3.61 -16.13
N ASP A 65 -8.55 4.56 -16.95
CA ASP A 65 -9.00 4.67 -18.36
C ASP A 65 -8.25 3.74 -19.34
N ALA A 66 -7.08 3.20 -18.97
CA ALA A 66 -6.30 2.22 -19.72
C ALA A 66 -5.51 1.30 -18.79
N PRO A 67 -5.07 0.10 -19.21
CA PRO A 67 -4.29 -0.79 -18.36
C PRO A 67 -3.07 -0.08 -17.74
N ALA A 68 -2.95 -0.13 -16.42
CA ALA A 68 -2.00 0.65 -15.63
C ALA A 68 -1.15 -0.22 -14.69
N HIS A 69 -0.01 0.31 -14.29
CA HIS A 69 0.81 -0.24 -13.22
C HIS A 69 0.26 0.25 -11.87
N ILE A 70 -0.04 -0.67 -10.97
CA ILE A 70 -0.65 -0.35 -9.67
C ILE A 70 0.37 -0.63 -8.57
N LEU A 71 0.69 0.41 -7.79
CA LEU A 71 1.46 0.27 -6.56
C LEU A 71 0.53 0.41 -5.36
N GLY A 72 0.46 -0.62 -4.53
CA GLY A 72 -0.31 -0.60 -3.30
C GLY A 72 0.56 -0.81 -2.06
N TRP A 73 0.44 0.09 -1.09
CA TRP A 73 1.10 -0.01 0.20
C TRP A 73 0.15 -0.50 1.28
N SER A 74 0.52 -1.59 1.99
CA SER A 74 -0.25 -2.10 3.13
C SER A 74 -1.72 -2.37 2.75
N LEU A 75 -2.70 -1.68 3.35
CA LEU A 75 -4.13 -1.72 2.95
C LEU A 75 -4.32 -1.43 1.45
N GLY A 76 -3.56 -0.47 0.90
CA GLY A 76 -3.61 -0.17 -0.54
C GLY A 76 -3.22 -1.37 -1.41
N GLY A 77 -2.30 -2.21 -0.93
CA GLY A 77 -1.95 -3.45 -1.60
C GLY A 77 -3.06 -4.50 -1.55
N LEU A 78 -3.80 -4.58 -0.44
CA LEU A 78 -5.00 -5.43 -0.36
C LEU A 78 -6.08 -4.99 -1.37
N VAL A 79 -6.31 -3.67 -1.51
CA VAL A 79 -7.20 -3.11 -2.53
C VAL A 79 -6.69 -3.46 -3.94
N ALA A 80 -5.37 -3.32 -4.19
CA ALA A 80 -4.75 -3.65 -5.48
C ALA A 80 -4.89 -5.13 -5.85
N LEU A 81 -4.82 -6.06 -4.89
CA LEU A 81 -5.10 -7.49 -5.11
C LEU A 81 -6.54 -7.71 -5.57
N HIS A 82 -7.51 -7.07 -4.90
CA HIS A 82 -8.90 -7.15 -5.31
C HIS A 82 -9.15 -6.55 -6.70
N LEU A 83 -8.49 -5.42 -7.00
CA LEU A 83 -8.57 -4.77 -8.32
C LEU A 83 -8.03 -5.70 -9.42
N ALA A 84 -6.85 -6.27 -9.23
CA ALA A 84 -6.23 -7.16 -10.21
C ALA A 84 -7.03 -8.44 -10.47
N ALA A 85 -7.63 -9.02 -9.42
CA ALA A 85 -8.44 -10.22 -9.55
C ALA A 85 -9.79 -9.97 -10.23
N ARG A 86 -10.42 -8.80 -9.99
CA ARG A 86 -11.77 -8.47 -10.49
C ARG A 86 -11.73 -7.79 -11.84
N ARG A 87 -10.73 -6.96 -12.07
CA ARG A 87 -10.58 -6.14 -13.28
C ARG A 87 -9.19 -6.31 -13.89
N PRO A 88 -8.85 -7.55 -14.31
CA PRO A 88 -7.55 -7.82 -14.93
C PRO A 88 -7.31 -6.99 -16.20
N ASP A 89 -8.37 -6.54 -16.87
CA ASP A 89 -8.33 -5.62 -18.01
C ASP A 89 -7.74 -4.25 -17.66
N LYS A 90 -7.73 -3.86 -16.39
CA LYS A 90 -7.24 -2.57 -15.91
C LYS A 90 -5.82 -2.61 -15.34
N VAL A 91 -5.29 -3.79 -15.06
CA VAL A 91 -4.01 -3.96 -14.35
C VAL A 91 -2.96 -4.57 -15.25
N ARG A 92 -1.93 -3.77 -15.59
CA ARG A 92 -0.78 -4.20 -16.35
C ARG A 92 0.26 -4.92 -15.49
N SER A 93 0.50 -4.41 -14.30
CA SER A 93 1.33 -5.04 -13.26
C SER A 93 0.98 -4.54 -11.87
N LEU A 94 1.41 -5.29 -10.86
CA LEU A 94 1.30 -4.92 -9.45
C LEU A 94 2.67 -4.64 -8.85
N CYS A 95 2.75 -3.64 -7.96
CA CYS A 95 3.80 -3.54 -6.95
C CYS A 95 3.12 -3.53 -5.57
N LEU A 96 3.33 -4.58 -4.80
CA LEU A 96 2.77 -4.70 -3.45
C LEU A 96 3.89 -4.47 -2.44
N THR A 97 3.84 -3.34 -1.73
CA THR A 97 4.83 -3.04 -0.72
C THR A 97 4.24 -3.16 0.68
N ALA A 98 4.91 -3.94 1.54
CA ALA A 98 4.49 -4.15 2.93
C ALA A 98 2.98 -4.47 3.05
N SER A 99 2.47 -5.38 2.20
CA SER A 99 1.06 -5.73 2.09
C SER A 99 0.78 -7.17 2.55
N PHE A 100 -0.42 -7.67 2.32
CA PHE A 100 -0.85 -8.98 2.79
C PHE A 100 -2.06 -9.48 2.01
N ALA A 101 -2.26 -10.79 1.95
CA ALA A 101 -3.51 -11.37 1.46
C ALA A 101 -4.59 -11.38 2.56
N ARG A 102 -4.19 -11.54 3.81
CA ARG A 102 -5.00 -11.46 5.03
C ARG A 102 -4.14 -10.92 6.16
N LEU A 103 -4.70 -10.04 7.01
CA LEU A 103 -3.92 -9.45 8.11
C LEU A 103 -3.82 -10.39 9.31
N THR A 104 -4.93 -11.01 9.70
CA THR A 104 -5.00 -11.84 10.91
C THR A 104 -4.62 -13.28 10.64
N ALA A 105 -3.84 -13.86 11.57
CA ALA A 105 -3.50 -15.28 11.54
C ALA A 105 -4.73 -16.15 11.82
N ASP A 106 -4.71 -17.35 11.23
CA ASP A 106 -5.69 -18.41 11.47
C ASP A 106 -4.96 -19.77 11.47
N ALA A 107 -5.67 -20.84 11.75
CA ALA A 107 -5.10 -22.18 11.77
C ALA A 107 -4.48 -22.60 10.42
N ASP A 108 -5.07 -22.15 9.32
CA ASP A 108 -4.61 -22.37 7.95
C ASP A 108 -3.78 -21.20 7.36
N TYR A 109 -3.50 -20.15 8.16
CA TYR A 109 -2.72 -19.00 7.77
C TYR A 109 -1.87 -18.47 8.95
N PRO A 110 -0.81 -19.17 9.34
CA PRO A 110 0.07 -18.74 10.43
C PRO A 110 0.94 -17.53 10.09
N GLU A 111 1.03 -17.14 8.81
CA GLU A 111 1.76 -15.96 8.34
C GLU A 111 1.16 -14.66 8.84
N GLY A 112 -0.13 -14.62 9.15
CA GLY A 112 -0.84 -13.44 9.67
C GLY A 112 -0.35 -12.99 11.06
N LEU A 113 -0.96 -11.94 11.58
CA LEU A 113 -0.74 -11.45 12.94
C LEU A 113 -1.70 -12.13 13.92
N SER A 114 -1.18 -12.73 14.97
CA SER A 114 -2.00 -13.39 15.99
C SER A 114 -2.86 -12.42 16.82
N ASN A 115 -2.41 -11.16 16.98
CA ASN A 115 -3.14 -10.12 17.71
C ASN A 115 -2.76 -8.73 17.18
N PRO A 116 -3.38 -8.24 16.10
CA PRO A 116 -3.06 -6.93 15.57
C PRO A 116 -3.47 -5.83 16.54
N ALA A 117 -2.48 -5.05 17.01
CA ALA A 117 -2.69 -3.99 18.00
C ALA A 117 -3.28 -2.70 17.40
N LEU A 118 -3.54 -2.65 16.10
CA LEU A 118 -3.97 -1.43 15.38
C LEU A 118 -5.30 -0.86 15.94
N GLY A 119 -6.21 -1.70 16.41
CA GLY A 119 -7.49 -1.24 16.99
C GLY A 119 -7.33 -0.29 18.19
N LYS A 120 -6.27 -0.45 18.98
CA LYS A 120 -5.98 0.43 20.11
C LYS A 120 -5.57 1.85 19.68
N MET A 121 -5.11 2.02 18.45
CA MET A 121 -4.65 3.30 17.92
C MET A 121 -5.80 4.20 17.46
N VAL A 122 -6.97 3.65 17.10
CA VAL A 122 -8.11 4.43 16.59
C VAL A 122 -8.55 5.49 17.57
N GLY A 123 -8.70 5.14 18.86
CA GLY A 123 -9.05 6.10 19.90
C GLY A 123 -8.01 7.23 20.05
N ALA A 124 -6.73 6.88 20.01
CA ALA A 124 -5.64 7.84 20.10
C ALA A 124 -5.61 8.79 18.88
N PHE A 125 -5.79 8.26 17.66
CA PHE A 125 -5.89 9.09 16.45
C PHE A 125 -7.05 10.08 16.48
N ARG A 126 -8.20 9.69 17.04
CA ARG A 126 -9.36 10.60 17.19
C ARG A 126 -9.11 11.72 18.20
N GLN A 127 -8.26 11.50 19.20
CA GLN A 127 -7.93 12.52 20.22
C GLN A 127 -6.90 13.53 19.70
N ASP A 128 -5.82 13.07 19.10
CA ASP A 128 -4.75 13.91 18.56
C ASP A 128 -4.07 13.19 17.39
N TYR A 129 -4.64 13.39 16.21
CA TYR A 129 -4.17 12.69 15.02
C TYR A 129 -2.71 13.03 14.67
N ALA A 130 -2.35 14.32 14.67
CA ALA A 130 -1.00 14.75 14.29
C ALA A 130 0.09 14.13 15.18
N LYS A 131 -0.17 14.07 16.50
CA LYS A 131 0.74 13.43 17.46
C LYS A 131 0.85 11.92 17.22
N HIS A 132 -0.29 11.24 17.11
CA HIS A 132 -0.30 9.78 17.06
C HIS A 132 0.05 9.21 15.69
N ILE A 133 -0.25 9.93 14.59
CA ILE A 133 0.24 9.54 13.26
C ILE A 133 1.76 9.70 13.18
N LYS A 134 2.33 10.74 13.80
CA LYS A 134 3.79 10.88 13.92
C LYS A 134 4.43 9.67 14.61
N GLN A 135 3.86 9.23 15.74
CA GLN A 135 4.34 8.05 16.46
C GLN A 135 4.20 6.77 15.62
N PHE A 136 3.10 6.64 14.89
CA PHE A 136 2.88 5.50 14.01
C PHE A 136 3.86 5.48 12.83
N LEU A 137 4.17 6.64 12.24
CA LEU A 137 5.22 6.76 11.22
C LEU A 137 6.61 6.41 11.78
N GLN A 138 6.91 6.81 13.02
CA GLN A 138 8.17 6.42 13.68
C GLN A 138 8.30 4.89 13.78
N LEU A 139 7.22 4.19 14.08
CA LEU A 139 7.20 2.72 14.10
C LEU A 139 7.43 2.14 12.69
N GLN A 140 6.82 2.74 11.67
CA GLN A 140 6.95 2.31 10.27
C GLN A 140 8.34 2.54 9.68
N LEU A 141 9.08 3.52 10.23
CA LEU A 141 10.43 3.90 9.82
C LEU A 141 11.49 3.46 10.84
N LEU A 142 11.24 2.41 11.61
CA LEU A 142 12.22 1.88 12.55
C LEU A 142 13.54 1.58 11.85
N HIS A 143 14.64 1.92 12.52
CA HIS A 143 16.01 1.77 12.03
C HIS A 143 16.39 2.64 10.82
N THR A 144 15.55 3.61 10.45
CA THR A 144 15.86 4.58 9.39
C THR A 144 16.61 5.77 9.97
N PRO A 145 17.86 6.06 9.56
CA PRO A 145 18.68 7.11 10.18
C PRO A 145 18.06 8.51 10.12
N ASN A 146 17.39 8.85 9.01
CA ASN A 146 16.77 10.16 8.76
C ASN A 146 15.23 10.14 8.95
N ALA A 147 14.69 9.21 9.74
CA ALA A 147 13.25 9.07 9.97
C ALA A 147 12.58 10.37 10.44
N THR A 148 13.25 11.16 11.29
CA THR A 148 12.71 12.44 11.78
C THR A 148 12.53 13.46 10.66
N GLU A 149 13.46 13.55 9.73
CA GLU A 149 13.39 14.43 8.57
C GLU A 149 12.26 13.98 7.62
N ILE A 150 12.23 12.70 7.26
CA ILE A 150 11.18 12.10 6.42
C ILE A 150 9.80 12.41 7.00
N ILE A 151 9.59 12.13 8.29
CA ILE A 151 8.33 12.40 8.97
C ILE A 151 7.99 13.90 8.96
N GLY A 152 9.00 14.76 9.20
CA GLY A 152 8.83 16.21 9.17
C GLY A 152 8.32 16.73 7.83
N ASN A 153 8.75 16.13 6.74
CA ASN A 153 8.33 16.52 5.38
C ASN A 153 6.91 16.10 5.05
N ILE A 154 6.47 14.90 5.44
CA ILE A 154 5.15 14.37 5.07
C ILE A 154 4.04 14.68 6.08
N LEU A 155 4.39 14.90 7.35
CA LEU A 155 3.42 15.07 8.44
C LEU A 155 2.43 16.24 8.24
N PRO A 156 2.84 17.42 7.73
CA PRO A 156 1.91 18.53 7.50
C PRO A 156 0.75 18.14 6.58
N ASP A 157 1.04 17.48 5.46
CA ASP A 157 0.02 17.07 4.49
C ASP A 157 -0.78 15.86 4.96
N LEU A 158 -0.15 14.91 5.64
CA LEU A 158 -0.87 13.78 6.26
C LEU A 158 -1.85 14.23 7.34
N SER A 159 -1.53 15.25 8.11
CA SER A 159 -2.36 15.70 9.23
C SER A 159 -3.33 16.84 8.90
N ARG A 160 -3.30 17.36 7.68
CA ARG A 160 -4.08 18.53 7.22
C ARG A 160 -5.57 18.43 7.54
N HIS A 161 -6.17 17.26 7.36
CA HIS A 161 -7.61 17.03 7.55
C HIS A 161 -7.94 16.39 8.92
N GLY A 162 -6.95 16.23 9.79
CA GLY A 162 -7.13 15.49 11.04
C GLY A 162 -7.32 13.99 10.84
N ALA A 163 -7.94 13.33 11.82
CA ALA A 163 -8.15 11.89 11.77
C ALA A 163 -9.12 11.49 10.65
N PRO A 164 -8.73 10.55 9.76
CA PRO A 164 -9.62 10.06 8.72
C PRO A 164 -10.94 9.54 9.31
N PRO A 165 -12.11 9.96 8.80
CA PRO A 165 -13.40 9.46 9.28
C PRO A 165 -13.57 7.94 9.10
N ALA A 166 -12.88 7.35 8.11
CA ALA A 166 -12.95 5.92 7.82
C ALA A 166 -12.05 5.04 8.71
N LEU A 167 -11.26 5.57 9.65
CA LEU A 167 -10.27 4.81 10.43
C LEU A 167 -10.78 3.49 11.00
N GLN A 168 -11.93 3.52 11.68
CA GLN A 168 -12.50 2.31 12.28
C GLN A 168 -13.04 1.37 11.20
N ALA A 169 -13.85 1.90 10.28
CA ALA A 169 -14.47 1.10 9.23
C ALA A 169 -13.42 0.44 8.31
N ALA A 170 -12.34 1.15 7.99
CA ALA A 170 -11.24 0.60 7.21
C ALA A 170 -10.51 -0.52 7.96
N LEU A 171 -10.28 -0.36 9.28
CA LEU A 171 -9.64 -1.39 10.09
C LEU A 171 -10.53 -2.63 10.23
N ASP A 172 -11.84 -2.45 10.42
CA ASP A 172 -12.81 -3.54 10.49
C ASP A 172 -12.84 -4.32 9.15
N ALA A 173 -12.83 -3.59 8.03
CA ALA A 173 -12.75 -4.20 6.70
C ALA A 173 -11.46 -5.00 6.50
N VAL A 174 -10.31 -4.45 6.91
CA VAL A 174 -9.02 -5.14 6.85
C VAL A 174 -9.01 -6.43 7.68
N ASN A 175 -9.57 -6.38 8.91
CA ASN A 175 -9.61 -7.54 9.79
C ASN A 175 -10.52 -8.66 9.26
N GLN A 176 -11.53 -8.33 8.47
CA GLN A 176 -12.46 -9.28 7.86
C GLN A 176 -12.02 -9.76 6.47
N ALA A 177 -11.16 -8.99 5.80
CA ALA A 177 -10.75 -9.28 4.44
C ALA A 177 -9.87 -10.52 4.34
N ASP A 178 -10.14 -11.33 3.31
CA ASP A 178 -9.33 -12.48 2.92
C ASP A 178 -9.21 -12.52 1.39
N ALA A 179 -8.07 -12.10 0.88
CA ALA A 179 -7.75 -12.13 -0.55
C ALA A 179 -7.03 -13.41 -0.98
N ARG A 180 -6.78 -14.37 -0.09
CA ARG A 180 -6.09 -15.64 -0.41
C ARG A 180 -6.74 -16.39 -1.56
N PRO A 181 -8.09 -16.51 -1.62
CA PRO A 181 -8.75 -17.19 -2.73
C PRO A 181 -8.59 -16.50 -4.09
N LEU A 182 -8.19 -15.21 -4.10
CA LEU A 182 -8.04 -14.43 -5.32
C LEU A 182 -6.65 -14.59 -5.97
N LEU A 183 -5.63 -14.96 -5.21
CA LEU A 183 -4.22 -14.88 -5.63
C LEU A 183 -3.94 -15.67 -6.91
N SER A 184 -4.47 -16.90 -7.02
CA SER A 184 -4.23 -17.76 -8.19
C SER A 184 -4.90 -17.26 -9.48
N SER A 185 -5.87 -16.35 -9.38
CA SER A 185 -6.54 -15.74 -10.54
C SER A 185 -5.79 -14.51 -11.08
N ILE A 186 -4.86 -13.94 -10.31
CA ILE A 186 -4.11 -12.76 -10.69
C ILE A 186 -2.99 -13.17 -11.65
N GLN A 187 -3.08 -12.68 -12.91
CA GLN A 187 -2.11 -12.96 -13.96
C GLN A 187 -1.11 -11.80 -14.16
N ALA A 188 -1.38 -10.64 -13.57
CA ALA A 188 -0.51 -9.47 -13.70
C ALA A 188 0.85 -9.75 -13.04
N PRO A 189 1.99 -9.52 -13.75
CA PRO A 189 3.31 -9.59 -13.15
C PRO A 189 3.38 -8.73 -11.89
N SER A 190 3.96 -9.27 -10.82
CA SER A 190 3.89 -8.65 -9.49
C SER A 190 5.27 -8.50 -8.86
N LEU A 191 5.64 -7.28 -8.48
CA LEU A 191 6.79 -6.98 -7.64
C LEU A 191 6.35 -6.87 -6.18
N LEU A 192 6.94 -7.67 -5.31
CA LEU A 192 6.68 -7.66 -3.88
C LEU A 192 7.88 -7.05 -3.16
N VAL A 193 7.70 -5.89 -2.48
CA VAL A 193 8.80 -5.21 -1.77
C VAL A 193 8.48 -5.14 -0.29
N PHE A 194 9.27 -5.83 0.53
CA PHE A 194 9.06 -5.91 1.96
C PHE A 194 10.30 -5.52 2.74
N GLY A 195 10.12 -4.83 3.86
CA GLY A 195 11.19 -4.56 4.80
C GLY A 195 11.46 -5.76 5.71
N GLN A 196 12.73 -6.16 5.83
CA GLN A 196 13.14 -7.27 6.72
C GLN A 196 12.85 -6.98 8.20
N LYS A 197 12.71 -5.70 8.56
CA LYS A 197 12.42 -5.22 9.92
C LYS A 197 10.95 -4.84 10.14
N ASP A 198 10.08 -5.16 9.18
CA ASP A 198 8.65 -4.86 9.29
C ASP A 198 7.98 -5.74 10.35
N ALA A 199 7.47 -5.10 11.41
CA ALA A 199 6.71 -5.75 12.47
C ALA A 199 5.19 -5.64 12.29
N ILE A 200 4.73 -4.83 11.31
CA ILE A 200 3.31 -4.61 10.99
C ILE A 200 2.84 -5.63 9.96
N THR A 201 3.59 -5.75 8.85
CA THR A 201 3.37 -6.79 7.84
C THR A 201 4.69 -7.55 7.61
N PRO A 202 5.00 -8.52 8.48
CA PRO A 202 6.29 -9.20 8.46
C PRO A 202 6.61 -9.86 7.11
N PRO A 203 7.90 -10.05 6.78
CA PRO A 203 8.36 -10.66 5.52
C PRO A 203 7.63 -11.95 5.14
N ARG A 204 7.24 -12.78 6.11
CA ARG A 204 6.50 -14.03 5.87
C ARG A 204 5.16 -13.81 5.13
N MET A 205 4.54 -12.61 5.26
CA MET A 205 3.33 -12.27 4.47
C MET A 205 3.69 -12.04 3.00
N GLY A 206 4.83 -11.40 2.71
CA GLY A 206 5.36 -11.27 1.36
C GLY A 206 5.77 -12.61 0.76
N GLU A 207 6.40 -13.47 1.54
CA GLU A 207 6.72 -14.84 1.14
C GLU A 207 5.47 -15.66 0.82
N TYR A 208 4.39 -15.48 1.60
CA TYR A 208 3.10 -16.10 1.30
C TYR A 208 2.55 -15.63 -0.05
N LEU A 209 2.51 -14.30 -0.29
CA LEU A 209 2.08 -13.73 -1.57
C LEU A 209 2.91 -14.29 -2.73
N ASN A 210 4.25 -14.34 -2.58
CA ASN A 210 5.16 -14.84 -3.61
C ASN A 210 4.93 -16.32 -3.96
N ARG A 211 4.54 -17.13 -2.98
CA ARG A 211 4.23 -18.55 -3.22
C ARG A 211 2.89 -18.78 -3.92
N HIS A 212 1.96 -17.83 -3.85
CA HIS A 212 0.58 -18.02 -4.32
C HIS A 212 0.17 -17.15 -5.51
N LEU A 213 0.93 -16.10 -5.83
CA LEU A 213 0.78 -15.36 -7.07
C LEU A 213 1.44 -16.12 -8.21
N THR A 214 0.84 -16.06 -9.41
CA THR A 214 1.28 -16.84 -10.57
C THR A 214 2.62 -16.36 -11.12
N ASP A 215 2.83 -15.04 -11.16
CA ASP A 215 4.05 -14.38 -11.65
C ASP A 215 4.46 -13.29 -10.67
N SER A 216 5.44 -13.57 -9.82
CA SER A 216 5.88 -12.61 -8.80
C SER A 216 7.37 -12.71 -8.47
N GLU A 217 7.95 -11.56 -8.17
CA GLU A 217 9.32 -11.38 -7.66
C GLU A 217 9.27 -10.76 -6.28
N LEU A 218 9.90 -11.40 -5.28
CA LEU A 218 10.00 -10.90 -3.90
C LEU A 218 11.36 -10.27 -3.64
N VAL A 219 11.33 -9.03 -3.19
CA VAL A 219 12.49 -8.27 -2.74
C VAL A 219 12.35 -8.00 -1.24
N LEU A 220 13.31 -8.48 -0.45
CA LEU A 220 13.42 -8.20 0.97
C LEU A 220 14.52 -7.14 1.20
N MET A 221 14.12 -5.95 1.63
CA MET A 221 15.04 -4.84 1.92
C MET A 221 15.52 -4.96 3.37
N GLU A 222 16.80 -5.33 3.57
CA GLU A 222 17.36 -5.74 4.87
C GLU A 222 17.20 -4.71 6.01
N LYS A 223 17.30 -3.43 5.67
CA LYS A 223 17.29 -2.32 6.65
C LYS A 223 15.94 -1.61 6.74
N ALA A 224 15.01 -1.92 5.85
CA ALA A 224 13.70 -1.29 5.81
C ALA A 224 12.73 -1.94 6.81
N ALA A 225 11.77 -1.12 7.28
CA ALA A 225 10.59 -1.56 8.02
C ALA A 225 9.33 -1.47 7.13
N HIS A 226 8.20 -0.95 7.65
CA HIS A 226 6.89 -1.01 6.97
C HIS A 226 6.74 -0.06 5.77
N ALA A 227 7.57 0.97 5.65
CA ALA A 227 7.51 1.94 4.56
C ALA A 227 8.86 2.02 3.79
N PRO A 228 9.25 0.97 3.04
CA PRO A 228 10.53 0.95 2.34
C PRO A 228 10.64 2.05 1.27
N PHE A 229 9.55 2.47 0.67
CA PHE A 229 9.50 3.57 -0.30
C PHE A 229 9.76 4.96 0.32
N LEU A 230 9.65 5.10 1.65
CA LEU A 230 10.03 6.29 2.41
C LEU A 230 11.45 6.17 2.95
N SER A 231 11.78 5.04 3.59
CA SER A 231 13.04 4.84 4.28
C SER A 231 14.23 4.63 3.35
N HIS A 232 13.99 4.05 2.17
CA HIS A 232 14.99 3.69 1.16
C HIS A 232 14.47 4.08 -0.23
N ALA A 233 14.05 5.35 -0.36
CA ALA A 233 13.28 5.82 -1.50
C ALA A 233 14.01 5.65 -2.84
N ASP A 234 15.32 5.91 -2.91
CA ASP A 234 16.09 5.78 -4.15
C ASP A 234 16.21 4.32 -4.59
N GLU A 235 16.55 3.40 -3.66
CA GLU A 235 16.64 1.96 -3.95
C GLU A 235 15.26 1.40 -4.36
N PHE A 236 14.20 1.79 -3.64
CA PHE A 236 12.83 1.39 -3.97
C PHE A 236 12.43 1.87 -5.37
N ALA A 237 12.67 3.15 -5.67
CA ALA A 237 12.35 3.76 -6.96
C ALA A 237 13.09 3.08 -8.12
N GLU A 238 14.39 2.77 -7.96
CA GLU A 238 15.18 2.06 -8.96
C GLU A 238 14.61 0.67 -9.27
N ARG A 239 14.29 -0.11 -8.22
CA ARG A 239 13.69 -1.45 -8.36
C ARG A 239 12.34 -1.38 -9.06
N TYR A 240 11.48 -0.45 -8.63
CA TYR A 240 10.15 -0.29 -9.22
C TYR A 240 10.22 0.16 -10.67
N ARG A 241 11.08 1.14 -11.02
CA ARG A 241 11.30 1.53 -12.42
C ARG A 241 11.78 0.35 -13.26
N SER A 242 12.81 -0.36 -12.81
CA SER A 242 13.35 -1.53 -13.51
C SER A 242 12.30 -2.61 -13.76
N PHE A 243 11.40 -2.82 -12.81
CA PHE A 243 10.28 -3.75 -12.95
C PHE A 243 9.27 -3.27 -13.99
N VAL A 244 8.79 -2.02 -13.88
CA VAL A 244 7.80 -1.44 -14.80
C VAL A 244 8.32 -1.39 -16.25
N GLU A 245 9.62 -1.18 -16.43
CA GLU A 245 10.24 -1.15 -17.77
C GLU A 245 10.29 -2.53 -18.42
N LYS A 246 10.39 -3.61 -17.67
CA LYS A 246 10.38 -4.99 -18.17
C LYS A 246 8.98 -5.49 -18.55
N VAL A 247 7.93 -4.89 -17.98
CA VAL A 247 6.54 -5.28 -18.26
C VAL A 247 6.09 -4.62 -19.57
N VAL A 248 5.83 -5.43 -20.58
CA VAL A 248 5.45 -5.02 -21.94
C VAL A 248 3.95 -4.71 -22.02
#